data_b9a1abbacfb9f31daa7ec4c20ddf50d0
#
_entry.id   b9a1abbacfb9f31daa7ec4c20ddf50d0
#
_cell.length_a   1.000
_cell.length_b   1.000
_cell.length_c   1.000
_cell.angle_alpha   90.00
_cell.angle_beta   90.00
_cell.angle_gamma   90.00
#
_symmetry.space_group_name_H-M   'P 1'
#
loop_
_entity.id
_entity.type
_entity.pdbx_description
1 polymer ?
#
loop_
_entity_poly.entity_id
_entity_poly.type
_entity_poly.pdbx_seq_one_letter_code
_entity_poly.pdbx_strand_id
1 'polypeptide(L)'
;MWFVRHGNRLDFVQPAWFTTALYPYDPPLCPAGHHQAQELGDRLAPETIHHIFTSPFLRTIQTSYYCAQRLNLPLKLEPGLGEWQNPHWMTRPPLTHPKAFLRQNFIHIDWRYQEKYLPDYPENAAQVQRRTIKTLKQLLKSYSGNLLLIGHKIPLGICLNYLLGTDQTISPDVCALNQLVNLGDRWLWQRQNETDFLTDPGIKVAP
;
A
#
# COMPACT_ATOMS: atom_id res chain seq x y z
N MET A 1 -12.14 -6.23 -5.40
CA MET A 1 -10.75 -5.88 -5.01
C MET A 1 -10.75 -4.66 -4.13
N TRP A 2 -9.82 -4.63 -3.18
CA TRP A 2 -9.69 -3.57 -2.19
C TRP A 2 -8.31 -2.90 -2.34
N PHE A 3 -8.27 -1.57 -2.16
CA PHE A 3 -7.05 -0.77 -2.29
C PHE A 3 -6.99 0.23 -1.14
N VAL A 4 -5.86 0.24 -0.44
CA VAL A 4 -5.65 1.12 0.71
C VAL A 4 -4.26 1.74 0.64
N ARG A 5 -4.17 3.06 0.69
CA ARG A 5 -2.92 3.75 0.94
C ARG A 5 -2.55 3.61 2.42
N HIS A 6 -1.25 3.49 2.71
CA HIS A 6 -0.75 3.44 4.10
C HIS A 6 -1.32 4.55 4.99
N GLY A 7 -1.35 4.34 6.30
CA GLY A 7 -1.72 5.34 7.31
C GLY A 7 -0.73 6.51 7.40
N ASN A 8 -1.02 7.48 8.27
CA ASN A 8 -0.16 8.65 8.45
C ASN A 8 1.26 8.29 8.86
N ARG A 9 2.24 8.91 8.20
CA ARG A 9 3.68 8.66 8.38
C ARG A 9 4.28 9.56 9.46
N LEU A 10 5.34 9.06 10.09
CA LEU A 10 6.05 9.79 11.14
C LEU A 10 6.74 11.07 10.60
N ASP A 11 7.29 11.03 9.39
CA ASP A 11 7.94 12.19 8.77
C ASP A 11 6.98 13.33 8.42
N PHE A 12 5.66 13.09 8.40
CA PHE A 12 4.66 14.16 8.25
C PHE A 12 4.51 15.02 9.50
N VAL A 13 4.84 14.45 10.68
CA VAL A 13 4.71 15.09 11.98
C VAL A 13 6.06 15.38 12.65
N GLN A 14 7.16 14.87 12.09
CA GLN A 14 8.54 15.08 12.54
C GLN A 14 9.43 15.58 11.39
N PRO A 15 9.50 16.89 11.15
CA PRO A 15 10.27 17.45 10.01
C PRO A 15 11.76 17.04 10.01
N ALA A 16 12.35 16.78 11.20
CA ALA A 16 13.74 16.35 11.33
C ALA A 16 13.99 14.90 10.87
N TRP A 17 12.95 14.12 10.55
CA TRP A 17 13.07 12.71 10.18
C TRP A 17 14.14 12.47 9.11
N PHE A 18 14.11 13.19 8.01
CA PHE A 18 15.01 12.97 6.87
C PHE A 18 16.49 13.18 7.19
N THR A 19 16.80 13.98 8.20
CA THR A 19 18.19 14.29 8.61
C THR A 19 18.72 13.37 9.70
N THR A 20 17.83 12.69 10.45
CA THR A 20 18.20 11.88 11.61
C THR A 20 17.99 10.39 11.43
N ALA A 21 17.13 9.98 10.49
CA ALA A 21 16.75 8.58 10.33
C ALA A 21 17.80 7.75 9.57
N LEU A 22 18.01 6.51 10.03
CA LEU A 22 18.83 5.52 9.33
C LEU A 22 18.22 5.13 7.98
N TYR A 23 16.88 5.08 7.90
CA TYR A 23 16.09 4.76 6.70
C TYR A 23 15.21 5.95 6.31
N PRO A 24 15.75 7.06 5.79
CA PRO A 24 15.01 8.31 5.60
C PRO A 24 13.81 8.16 4.65
N TYR A 25 13.87 7.27 3.66
CA TYR A 25 12.78 7.02 2.70
C TYR A 25 11.80 5.93 3.14
N ASP A 26 12.05 5.31 4.30
CA ASP A 26 11.19 4.27 4.87
C ASP A 26 10.64 4.65 6.27
N PRO A 27 9.98 5.83 6.41
CA PRO A 27 9.39 6.23 7.67
C PRO A 27 8.31 5.25 8.12
N PRO A 28 8.21 4.98 9.45
CA PRO A 28 7.10 4.24 10.02
C PRO A 28 5.83 5.07 10.06
N LEU A 29 4.74 4.46 10.50
CA LEU A 29 3.53 5.19 10.88
C LEU A 29 3.80 6.06 12.12
N CYS A 30 3.15 7.23 12.19
CA CYS A 30 3.03 7.98 13.43
C CYS A 30 1.93 7.38 14.33
N PRO A 31 1.78 7.82 15.59
CA PRO A 31 0.72 7.29 16.48
C PRO A 31 -0.68 7.36 15.87
N ALA A 32 -1.05 8.47 15.22
CA ALA A 32 -2.32 8.59 14.51
C ALA A 32 -2.44 7.59 13.37
N GLY A 33 -1.34 7.34 12.61
CA GLY A 33 -1.32 6.35 11.53
C GLY A 33 -1.50 4.90 12.04
N HIS A 34 -0.98 4.58 13.21
CA HIS A 34 -1.23 3.29 13.86
C HIS A 34 -2.70 3.14 14.25
N HIS A 35 -3.32 4.19 14.79
CA HIS A 35 -4.74 4.18 15.14
C HIS A 35 -5.61 4.01 13.88
N GLN A 36 -5.34 4.76 12.81
CA GLN A 36 -6.01 4.60 11.52
C GLN A 36 -5.91 3.17 10.98
N ALA A 37 -4.73 2.55 11.09
CA ALA A 37 -4.53 1.17 10.63
C ALA A 37 -5.30 0.14 11.47
N GLN A 38 -5.51 0.38 12.77
CA GLN A 38 -6.37 -0.43 13.64
C GLN A 38 -7.84 -0.32 13.22
N GLU A 39 -8.34 0.90 13.05
CA GLU A 39 -9.71 1.18 12.60
C GLU A 39 -9.98 0.57 11.22
N LEU A 40 -9.00 0.65 10.30
CA LEU A 40 -9.06 -0.03 9.00
C LEU A 40 -9.18 -1.56 9.15
N GLY A 41 -8.40 -2.15 10.04
CA GLY A 41 -8.48 -3.59 10.32
C GLY A 41 -9.86 -3.98 10.83
N ASP A 42 -10.43 -3.21 11.77
CA ASP A 42 -11.78 -3.43 12.31
C ASP A 42 -12.85 -3.23 11.23
N ARG A 43 -12.70 -2.21 10.37
CA ARG A 43 -13.61 -1.95 9.24
C ARG A 43 -13.60 -3.07 8.20
N LEU A 44 -12.45 -3.71 7.99
CA LEU A 44 -12.30 -4.82 7.03
C LEU A 44 -12.65 -6.19 7.61
N ALA A 45 -12.75 -6.34 8.93
CA ALA A 45 -13.02 -7.62 9.59
C ALA A 45 -14.27 -8.36 9.06
N PRO A 46 -15.42 -7.69 8.75
CA PRO A 46 -16.59 -8.36 8.19
C PRO A 46 -16.48 -8.65 6.69
N GLU A 47 -15.45 -8.16 6.00
CA GLU A 47 -15.34 -8.26 4.54
C GLU A 47 -14.70 -9.59 4.12
N THR A 48 -15.17 -10.14 3.00
CA THR A 48 -14.56 -11.36 2.44
C THR A 48 -13.29 -11.00 1.67
N ILE A 49 -12.14 -11.15 2.28
CA ILE A 49 -10.81 -10.97 1.69
C ILE A 49 -10.07 -12.30 1.74
N HIS A 50 -9.39 -12.67 0.64
CA HIS A 50 -8.69 -13.94 0.52
C HIS A 50 -7.17 -13.80 0.53
N HIS A 51 -6.66 -12.68 0.07
CA HIS A 51 -5.22 -12.42 -0.02
C HIS A 51 -4.90 -10.97 0.29
N ILE A 52 -3.82 -10.74 1.05
CA ILE A 52 -3.29 -9.42 1.35
C ILE A 52 -1.91 -9.30 0.69
N PHE A 53 -1.74 -8.29 -0.16
CA PHE A 53 -0.47 -7.89 -0.75
C PHE A 53 -0.12 -6.49 -0.28
N THR A 54 1.11 -6.31 0.14
CA THR A 54 1.58 -5.02 0.64
C THR A 54 2.95 -4.67 0.07
N SER A 55 3.18 -3.40 -0.19
CA SER A 55 4.50 -2.87 -0.45
C SER A 55 5.46 -3.22 0.71
N PRO A 56 6.77 -3.45 0.48
CA PRO A 56 7.73 -3.78 1.53
C PRO A 56 8.21 -2.58 2.36
N PHE A 57 7.66 -1.38 2.16
CA PHE A 57 7.96 -0.22 2.99
C PHE A 57 7.31 -0.36 4.38
N LEU A 58 8.02 0.07 5.44
CA LEU A 58 7.58 -0.17 6.82
C LEU A 58 6.18 0.35 7.10
N ARG A 59 5.84 1.57 6.64
CA ARG A 59 4.50 2.16 6.80
C ARG A 59 3.37 1.32 6.21
N THR A 60 3.62 0.68 5.05
CA THR A 60 2.64 -0.21 4.41
C THR A 60 2.54 -1.55 5.13
N ILE A 61 3.67 -2.10 5.58
CA ILE A 61 3.70 -3.32 6.41
C ILE A 61 2.93 -3.08 7.71
N GLN A 62 3.18 -1.97 8.40
CA GLN A 62 2.48 -1.62 9.64
C GLN A 62 0.97 -1.46 9.41
N THR A 63 0.56 -0.77 8.33
CA THR A 63 -0.86 -0.65 7.99
C THR A 63 -1.50 -2.00 7.73
N SER A 64 -0.86 -2.84 6.92
CA SER A 64 -1.39 -4.16 6.56
C SER A 64 -1.35 -5.17 7.71
N TYR A 65 -0.47 -4.98 8.68
CA TYR A 65 -0.34 -5.88 9.83
C TYR A 65 -1.61 -5.92 10.67
N TYR A 66 -2.25 -4.77 10.94
CA TYR A 66 -3.53 -4.74 11.64
C TYR A 66 -4.65 -5.42 10.85
N CYS A 67 -4.68 -5.23 9.52
CA CYS A 67 -5.62 -5.97 8.66
C CYS A 67 -5.38 -7.48 8.70
N ALA A 68 -4.11 -7.90 8.65
CA ALA A 68 -3.73 -9.32 8.71
C ALA A 68 -4.16 -9.99 10.01
N GLN A 69 -4.01 -9.28 11.14
CA GLN A 69 -4.45 -9.76 12.44
C GLN A 69 -5.98 -9.97 12.50
N ARG A 70 -6.76 -8.99 12.00
CA ARG A 70 -8.23 -9.05 12.03
C ARG A 70 -8.79 -10.11 11.07
N LEU A 71 -8.18 -10.24 9.90
CA LEU A 71 -8.61 -11.19 8.87
C LEU A 71 -8.00 -12.59 9.03
N ASN A 72 -7.03 -12.75 9.93
CA ASN A 72 -6.24 -13.98 10.10
C ASN A 72 -5.62 -14.47 8.78
N LEU A 73 -5.04 -13.55 8.02
CA LEU A 73 -4.42 -13.81 6.71
C LEU A 73 -2.93 -13.47 6.70
N PRO A 74 -2.11 -14.22 5.94
CA PRO A 74 -0.70 -13.89 5.77
C PRO A 74 -0.50 -12.66 4.88
N LEU A 75 0.54 -11.88 5.20
CA LEU A 75 0.99 -10.74 4.40
C LEU A 75 1.98 -11.18 3.33
N LYS A 76 1.71 -10.86 2.08
CA LYS A 76 2.61 -11.07 0.95
C LYS A 76 3.29 -9.75 0.60
N LEU A 77 4.62 -9.68 0.80
CA LEU A 77 5.40 -8.48 0.48
C LEU A 77 5.66 -8.43 -1.02
N GLU A 78 5.01 -7.48 -1.70
CA GLU A 78 5.11 -7.31 -3.15
C GLU A 78 5.79 -5.97 -3.50
N PRO A 79 7.09 -5.98 -3.82
CA PRO A 79 7.83 -4.78 -4.19
C PRO A 79 7.27 -4.07 -5.42
N GLY A 80 6.60 -4.81 -6.30
CA GLY A 80 5.89 -4.25 -7.44
C GLY A 80 4.77 -3.27 -7.08
N LEU A 81 4.30 -3.25 -5.82
CA LEU A 81 3.39 -2.24 -5.24
C LEU A 81 4.15 -1.12 -4.50
N GLY A 82 5.49 -1.15 -4.53
CA GLY A 82 6.35 -0.16 -3.86
C GLY A 82 6.14 1.26 -4.34
N GLU A 83 6.57 2.23 -3.52
CA GLU A 83 6.51 3.65 -3.88
C GLU A 83 7.24 3.94 -5.19
N TRP A 84 6.81 4.96 -5.91
CA TRP A 84 7.55 5.45 -7.08
C TRP A 84 8.94 5.92 -6.67
N GLN A 85 9.96 5.27 -7.22
CA GLN A 85 11.37 5.59 -6.95
C GLN A 85 11.82 6.79 -7.79
N ASN A 86 11.11 7.91 -7.61
CA ASN A 86 11.37 9.17 -8.30
C ASN A 86 12.65 9.83 -7.77
N PRO A 87 13.66 10.09 -8.62
CA PRO A 87 14.94 10.68 -8.20
C PRO A 87 14.81 12.11 -7.65
N HIS A 88 13.73 12.83 -7.95
CA HIS A 88 13.47 14.15 -7.37
C HIS A 88 13.01 14.06 -5.89
N TRP A 89 12.49 12.92 -5.44
CA TRP A 89 12.06 12.70 -4.05
C TRP A 89 13.06 11.84 -3.27
N MET A 90 13.69 10.90 -3.96
CA MET A 90 14.66 9.97 -3.41
C MET A 90 15.98 10.15 -4.16
N THR A 91 16.94 10.83 -3.55
CA THR A 91 18.24 11.15 -4.18
C THR A 91 19.16 9.93 -4.28
N ARG A 92 18.76 8.79 -3.71
CA ARG A 92 19.43 7.49 -3.74
C ARG A 92 18.40 6.37 -3.63
N PRO A 93 18.73 5.10 -4.00
CA PRO A 93 17.81 3.98 -3.82
C PRO A 93 17.31 3.91 -2.39
N PRO A 94 15.98 3.74 -2.15
CA PRO A 94 15.46 3.65 -0.81
C PRO A 94 15.91 2.36 -0.15
N LEU A 95 16.60 2.48 0.98
CA LEU A 95 16.86 1.35 1.87
C LEU A 95 15.63 1.15 2.75
N THR A 96 15.12 -0.07 2.78
CA THR A 96 14.02 -0.49 3.66
C THR A 96 14.57 -1.27 4.87
N HIS A 97 13.73 -1.47 5.87
CA HIS A 97 14.11 -2.24 7.05
C HIS A 97 14.52 -3.68 6.67
N PRO A 98 15.59 -4.23 7.29
CA PRO A 98 16.13 -5.54 6.93
C PRO A 98 15.14 -6.66 7.30
N LYS A 99 15.22 -7.79 6.56
CA LYS A 99 14.36 -8.96 6.80
C LYS A 99 14.42 -9.47 8.25
N ALA A 100 15.58 -9.37 8.91
CA ALA A 100 15.71 -9.76 10.32
C ALA A 100 14.81 -8.94 11.24
N PHE A 101 14.80 -7.61 11.08
CA PHE A 101 13.90 -6.73 11.82
C PHE A 101 12.43 -7.07 11.55
N LEU A 102 12.06 -7.27 10.27
CA LEU A 102 10.70 -7.60 9.90
C LEU A 102 10.24 -8.94 10.49
N ARG A 103 11.13 -9.95 10.53
CA ARG A 103 10.82 -11.27 11.13
C ARG A 103 10.54 -11.20 12.62
N GLN A 104 11.24 -10.33 13.33
CA GLN A 104 11.06 -10.16 14.78
C GLN A 104 9.76 -9.41 15.13
N ASN A 105 9.29 -8.51 14.25
CA ASN A 105 8.21 -7.57 14.57
C ASN A 105 6.87 -7.90 13.88
N PHE A 106 6.87 -8.69 12.78
CA PHE A 106 5.69 -8.92 11.96
C PHE A 106 5.50 -10.41 11.65
N ILE A 107 4.87 -11.14 12.57
CA ILE A 107 4.70 -12.60 12.49
C ILE A 107 3.80 -13.06 11.36
N HIS A 108 2.94 -12.20 10.83
CA HIS A 108 2.01 -12.54 9.74
C HIS A 108 2.66 -12.49 8.34
N ILE A 109 3.94 -12.11 8.20
CA ILE A 109 4.58 -12.07 6.88
C ILE A 109 4.80 -13.51 6.36
N ASP A 110 4.29 -13.77 5.15
CA ASP A 110 4.55 -15.02 4.43
C ASP A 110 5.93 -14.97 3.75
N TRP A 111 6.92 -15.54 4.41
CA TRP A 111 8.29 -15.59 3.92
C TRP A 111 8.51 -16.60 2.78
N ARG A 112 7.51 -17.38 2.41
CA ARG A 112 7.54 -18.29 1.25
C ARG A 112 7.00 -17.62 -0.02
N TYR A 113 6.35 -16.44 0.15
CA TYR A 113 5.88 -15.67 -0.98
C TYR A 113 7.06 -15.22 -1.86
N GLN A 114 6.91 -15.41 -3.17
CA GLN A 114 7.87 -14.95 -4.17
C GLN A 114 7.28 -13.74 -4.89
N GLU A 115 7.94 -12.62 -4.74
CA GLU A 115 7.57 -11.36 -5.36
C GLU A 115 7.45 -11.46 -6.87
N LYS A 116 6.53 -10.72 -7.47
CA LYS A 116 6.28 -10.74 -8.91
C LYS A 116 7.16 -9.76 -9.67
N TYR A 117 7.53 -8.66 -9.04
CA TYR A 117 8.31 -7.63 -9.70
C TYR A 117 9.13 -6.80 -8.71
N LEU A 118 10.40 -6.58 -9.04
CA LEU A 118 11.29 -5.67 -8.30
C LEU A 118 11.36 -4.34 -9.05
N PRO A 119 11.24 -3.19 -8.36
CA PRO A 119 11.43 -1.89 -8.97
C PRO A 119 12.91 -1.63 -9.29
N ASP A 120 13.17 -0.93 -10.39
CA ASP A 120 14.47 -0.35 -10.68
C ASP A 120 14.59 1.03 -10.02
N TYR A 121 15.83 1.51 -9.80
CA TYR A 121 16.08 2.86 -9.37
C TYR A 121 17.08 3.54 -10.31
N PRO A 122 16.83 4.79 -10.73
CA PRO A 122 15.59 5.55 -10.57
C PRO A 122 14.49 5.11 -11.53
N GLU A 123 13.23 5.42 -11.19
CA GLU A 123 12.10 5.22 -12.09
C GLU A 123 11.57 6.56 -12.64
N ASN A 124 11.30 6.63 -13.92
CA ASN A 124 10.44 7.67 -14.50
C ASN A 124 8.95 7.27 -14.44
N ALA A 125 8.05 8.18 -14.81
CA ALA A 125 6.60 7.96 -14.76
C ALA A 125 6.13 6.74 -15.59
N ALA A 126 6.72 6.52 -16.76
CA ALA A 126 6.37 5.39 -17.60
C ALA A 126 6.88 4.06 -17.03
N GLN A 127 7.98 4.05 -16.29
CA GLN A 127 8.54 2.86 -15.65
C GLN A 127 7.69 2.43 -14.46
N VAL A 128 7.34 3.35 -13.55
CA VAL A 128 6.46 3.03 -12.42
C VAL A 128 5.09 2.55 -12.91
N GLN A 129 4.53 3.17 -13.96
CA GLN A 129 3.28 2.74 -14.56
C GLN A 129 3.36 1.29 -15.09
N ARG A 130 4.38 0.98 -15.90
CA ARG A 130 4.59 -0.37 -16.44
C ARG A 130 4.77 -1.41 -15.34
N ARG A 131 5.63 -1.13 -14.34
CA ARG A 131 5.87 -2.03 -13.22
C ARG A 131 4.56 -2.34 -12.49
N THR A 132 3.84 -1.30 -12.10
CA THR A 132 2.60 -1.43 -11.32
C THR A 132 1.54 -2.22 -12.07
N ILE A 133 1.29 -1.91 -13.36
CA ILE A 133 0.32 -2.64 -14.19
C ILE A 133 0.75 -4.09 -14.39
N LYS A 134 2.04 -4.35 -14.63
CA LYS A 134 2.56 -5.71 -14.76
C LYS A 134 2.34 -6.53 -13.48
N THR A 135 2.64 -5.92 -12.33
CA THR A 135 2.40 -6.53 -11.01
C THR A 135 0.93 -6.86 -10.82
N LEU A 136 0.04 -5.88 -11.04
CA LEU A 136 -1.40 -6.07 -10.90
C LEU A 136 -1.91 -7.22 -11.79
N LYS A 137 -1.54 -7.24 -13.08
CA LYS A 137 -1.91 -8.32 -14.00
C LYS A 137 -1.45 -9.68 -13.52
N GLN A 138 -0.24 -9.76 -12.99
CA GLN A 138 0.30 -11.02 -12.49
C GLN A 138 -0.41 -11.49 -11.23
N LEU A 139 -0.76 -10.58 -10.32
CA LEU A 139 -1.55 -10.90 -9.13
C LEU A 139 -2.94 -11.42 -9.52
N LEU A 140 -3.63 -10.73 -10.43
CA LEU A 140 -4.95 -11.15 -10.92
C LEU A 140 -4.92 -12.50 -11.64
N LYS A 141 -3.81 -12.83 -12.33
CA LYS A 141 -3.62 -14.12 -12.99
C LYS A 141 -3.34 -15.25 -11.98
N SER A 142 -2.60 -14.96 -10.90
CA SER A 142 -2.09 -15.98 -9.98
C SER A 142 -3.00 -16.26 -8.80
N TYR A 143 -3.93 -15.36 -8.49
CA TYR A 143 -4.77 -15.46 -7.29
C TYR A 143 -6.23 -15.22 -7.62
N SER A 144 -7.08 -16.14 -7.18
CA SER A 144 -8.53 -16.02 -7.26
C SER A 144 -9.11 -15.38 -5.99
N GLY A 145 -10.35 -14.89 -6.09
CA GLY A 145 -11.06 -14.29 -4.97
C GLY A 145 -10.73 -12.82 -4.75
N ASN A 146 -11.08 -12.30 -3.59
CA ASN A 146 -10.92 -10.88 -3.27
C ASN A 146 -9.52 -10.58 -2.74
N LEU A 147 -8.84 -9.66 -3.42
CA LEU A 147 -7.50 -9.20 -3.05
C LEU A 147 -7.59 -7.85 -2.32
N LEU A 148 -6.79 -7.69 -1.27
CA LEU A 148 -6.49 -6.42 -0.62
C LEU A 148 -5.07 -6.00 -0.99
N LEU A 149 -4.94 -4.85 -1.65
CA LEU A 149 -3.65 -4.24 -1.99
C LEU A 149 -3.40 -3.03 -1.10
N ILE A 150 -2.31 -3.06 -0.34
CA ILE A 150 -1.89 -1.95 0.52
C ILE A 150 -0.59 -1.37 -0.02
N GLY A 151 -0.59 -0.08 -0.33
CA GLY A 151 0.52 0.56 -1.02
C GLY A 151 0.56 2.07 -0.85
N HIS A 152 0.91 2.75 -1.94
CA HIS A 152 1.20 4.18 -1.97
C HIS A 152 0.30 4.89 -2.97
N LYS A 153 0.22 6.22 -2.85
CA LYS A 153 -0.65 7.09 -3.66
C LYS A 153 -0.53 6.79 -5.16
N ILE A 154 0.68 6.84 -5.70
CA ILE A 154 0.90 6.72 -7.15
C ILE A 154 0.66 5.29 -7.66
N PRO A 155 1.27 4.22 -7.10
CA PRO A 155 1.02 2.86 -7.58
C PRO A 155 -0.45 2.45 -7.47
N LEU A 156 -1.15 2.80 -6.38
CA LEU A 156 -2.56 2.47 -6.24
C LEU A 156 -3.44 3.24 -7.21
N GLY A 157 -3.16 4.53 -7.44
CA GLY A 157 -3.84 5.32 -8.48
C GLY A 157 -3.69 4.69 -9.86
N ILE A 158 -2.49 4.22 -10.21
CA ILE A 158 -2.22 3.49 -11.45
C ILE A 158 -3.05 2.18 -11.54
N CYS A 159 -3.13 1.41 -10.45
CA CYS A 159 -3.95 0.20 -10.42
C CYS A 159 -5.42 0.51 -10.68
N LEU A 160 -5.96 1.52 -10.00
CA LEU A 160 -7.36 1.94 -10.11
C LEU A 160 -7.67 2.45 -11.52
N ASN A 161 -6.82 3.33 -12.07
CA ASN A 161 -6.96 3.82 -13.44
C ASN A 161 -6.97 2.70 -14.47
N TYR A 162 -6.02 1.76 -14.32
CA TYR A 162 -5.91 0.63 -15.25
C TYR A 162 -7.18 -0.24 -15.23
N LEU A 163 -7.72 -0.56 -14.06
CA LEU A 163 -8.91 -1.40 -13.94
C LEU A 163 -10.18 -0.69 -14.43
N LEU A 164 -10.30 0.61 -14.16
CA LEU A 164 -11.45 1.41 -14.58
C LEU A 164 -11.40 1.83 -16.06
N GLY A 165 -10.25 1.66 -16.72
CA GLY A 165 -10.07 2.12 -18.10
C GLY A 165 -10.16 3.64 -18.24
N THR A 166 -9.63 4.39 -17.28
CA THR A 166 -9.70 5.87 -17.24
C THR A 166 -8.31 6.49 -17.11
N ASP A 167 -8.15 7.68 -17.69
CA ASP A 167 -6.95 8.52 -17.57
C ASP A 167 -7.10 9.63 -16.51
N GLN A 168 -8.20 9.61 -15.75
CA GLN A 168 -8.41 10.58 -14.66
C GLN A 168 -7.39 10.38 -13.54
N THR A 169 -6.97 11.47 -12.90
CA THR A 169 -6.08 11.37 -11.74
C THR A 169 -6.82 10.81 -10.55
N ILE A 170 -6.64 9.52 -10.26
CA ILE A 170 -7.16 8.89 -9.04
C ILE A 170 -6.08 8.96 -7.96
N SER A 171 -6.40 9.61 -6.85
CA SER A 171 -5.49 9.85 -5.74
C SER A 171 -6.08 9.26 -4.45
N PRO A 172 -5.71 8.03 -4.06
CA PRO A 172 -6.12 7.48 -2.78
C PRO A 172 -5.64 8.32 -1.61
N ASP A 173 -6.56 8.71 -0.72
CA ASP A 173 -6.23 9.40 0.51
C ASP A 173 -5.55 8.44 1.52
N VAL A 174 -4.90 9.02 2.52
CA VAL A 174 -4.21 8.24 3.56
C VAL A 174 -5.23 7.38 4.31
N CYS A 175 -4.94 6.11 4.43
CA CYS A 175 -5.78 5.09 5.06
C CYS A 175 -7.21 4.98 4.54
N ALA A 176 -7.52 5.61 3.39
CA ALA A 176 -8.83 5.54 2.76
C ALA A 176 -9.06 4.20 2.08
N LEU A 177 -10.27 3.69 2.21
CA LEU A 177 -10.69 2.42 1.63
C LEU A 177 -11.31 2.65 0.26
N ASN A 178 -10.76 1.94 -0.73
CA ASN A 178 -11.25 1.93 -2.10
C ASN A 178 -11.62 0.50 -2.49
N GLN A 179 -12.78 0.32 -3.13
CA GLN A 179 -13.24 -0.99 -3.58
C GLN A 179 -13.73 -0.94 -5.02
N LEU A 180 -13.20 -1.85 -5.83
CA LEU A 180 -13.71 -2.12 -7.17
C LEU A 180 -14.34 -3.52 -7.22
N VAL A 181 -15.44 -3.63 -7.95
CA VAL A 181 -16.12 -4.89 -8.26
C VAL A 181 -15.96 -5.20 -9.75
N ASN A 182 -15.61 -6.46 -10.04
CA ASN A 182 -15.53 -6.95 -11.42
C ASN A 182 -16.87 -7.54 -11.82
N LEU A 183 -17.47 -7.02 -12.89
CA LEU A 183 -18.72 -7.53 -13.47
C LEU A 183 -18.47 -8.48 -14.67
N GLY A 184 -17.21 -8.93 -14.85
CA GLY A 184 -16.80 -9.81 -15.97
C GLY A 184 -16.14 -9.02 -17.09
N ASP A 185 -16.82 -8.08 -17.69
CA ASP A 185 -16.34 -7.23 -18.78
C ASP A 185 -15.69 -5.91 -18.34
N ARG A 186 -16.04 -5.45 -17.15
CA ARG A 186 -15.58 -4.15 -16.62
C ARG A 186 -15.49 -4.13 -15.10
N TRP A 187 -14.69 -3.19 -14.58
CA TRP A 187 -14.59 -2.87 -13.16
C TRP A 187 -15.37 -1.61 -12.84
N LEU A 188 -16.08 -1.61 -11.73
CA LEU A 188 -16.86 -0.46 -11.24
C LEU A 188 -16.49 -0.13 -9.80
N TRP A 189 -16.62 1.15 -9.45
CA TRP A 189 -16.56 1.62 -8.07
C TRP A 189 -17.68 1.01 -7.24
N GLN A 190 -17.33 0.38 -6.14
CA GLN A 190 -18.23 0.05 -5.03
C GLN A 190 -18.06 1.04 -3.88
N ARG A 191 -16.80 1.45 -3.62
CA ARG A 191 -16.40 2.44 -2.61
C ARG A 191 -15.24 3.27 -3.15
N GLN A 192 -15.26 4.58 -2.87
CA GLN A 192 -14.19 5.49 -3.31
C GLN A 192 -13.78 6.39 -2.15
N ASN A 193 -12.51 6.31 -1.74
CA ASN A 193 -11.93 7.11 -0.66
C ASN A 193 -12.80 7.14 0.61
N GLU A 194 -13.37 5.98 1.00
CA GLU A 194 -14.14 5.85 2.23
C GLU A 194 -13.23 6.03 3.44
N THR A 195 -13.53 7.03 4.27
CA THR A 195 -12.80 7.36 5.50
C THR A 195 -13.71 7.54 6.71
N ASP A 196 -15.01 7.33 6.56
CA ASP A 196 -16.03 7.58 7.61
C ASP A 196 -15.85 6.68 8.84
N PHE A 197 -15.07 5.60 8.70
CA PHE A 197 -14.69 4.70 9.79
C PHE A 197 -13.49 5.21 10.61
N LEU A 198 -12.80 6.25 10.14
CA LEU A 198 -11.64 6.82 10.83
C LEU A 198 -12.08 7.91 11.79
N THR A 199 -11.68 7.79 13.05
CA THR A 199 -11.89 8.86 14.06
C THR A 199 -11.11 10.13 13.69
N ASP A 200 -9.90 9.95 13.16
CA ASP A 200 -9.07 11.03 12.62
C ASP A 200 -8.59 10.65 11.19
N PRO A 201 -9.19 11.24 10.14
CA PRO A 201 -8.78 10.95 8.77
C PRO A 201 -7.35 11.44 8.44
N GLY A 202 -6.68 12.12 9.38
CA GLY A 202 -5.27 12.47 9.28
C GLY A 202 -4.99 13.76 8.52
N ILE A 203 -3.69 14.07 8.43
CA ILE A 203 -3.20 15.27 7.74
C ILE A 203 -3.39 15.06 6.22
N LYS A 204 -4.23 15.89 5.61
CA LYS A 204 -4.25 15.99 4.14
C LYS A 204 -2.94 16.68 3.72
N VAL A 205 -1.94 15.89 3.37
CA VAL A 205 -0.71 16.42 2.78
C VAL A 205 -1.08 16.90 1.38
N ALA A 206 -0.90 18.18 1.13
CA ALA A 206 -1.05 18.76 -0.21
C ALA A 206 -0.21 17.98 -1.24
N PRO A 207 -0.64 17.95 -2.49
CA PRO A 207 0.00 17.20 -3.56
C PRO A 207 1.44 17.62 -3.82
#